data_9a727f0a26afa9a9fcaaba8944b265d3
#
_entry.id   9a727f0a26afa9a9fcaaba8944b265d3
#
_cell.length_a   1.000
_cell.length_b   1.000
_cell.length_c   1.000
_cell.angle_alpha   90.00
_cell.angle_beta   90.00
_cell.angle_gamma   90.00
#
_symmetry.space_group_name_H-M   'P 1'
#
loop_
_entity.id
_entity.type
_entity.pdbx_description
1 polymer ?
#
loop_
_entity_poly.entity_id
_entity_poly.type
_entity_poly.pdbx_seq_one_letter_code
_entity_poly.pdbx_strand_id
1 'polypeptide(L)'
;MSMKPKYRKIMDFRRIVLLCLALSAGLAQAADCPRIVSQSPYISRALDWLGLTECIVGVSRYDTLARPDTGGVIDPDAGLIDMLEPDLVVFSEWTPAATAQAATPSGAKALRVGGFRGMAGVEAMLRDIGRAAGVADIDRRVDTFAADWRAAARVDSRQRRVLILSACSNAPYSFGRGTTLHEVFSAAGFEVVTDHDSIRNFKPDTPDGDVAAWIGRRRPDLIFALQSRRGESCNPAIAKPGIPILPLTGEYFTHPGPELLKGLEELRQTLAAFGA
;
A
#
# COMPACT_ATOMS: atom_id res chain seq x y z
N MET A 1 5.88 -84.20 -19.22
CA MET A 1 5.09 -83.20 -18.48
C MET A 1 6.04 -82.41 -17.63
N SER A 2 6.43 -81.24 -18.11
CA SER A 2 7.45 -80.37 -17.46
C SER A 2 6.74 -79.18 -16.81
N MET A 3 6.78 -79.13 -15.51
CA MET A 3 6.24 -78.02 -14.72
C MET A 3 7.34 -76.99 -14.54
N LYS A 4 7.08 -75.71 -15.08
CA LYS A 4 7.94 -74.57 -14.86
C LYS A 4 7.59 -73.91 -13.52
N PRO A 5 8.57 -73.50 -12.69
CA PRO A 5 8.30 -72.83 -11.44
C PRO A 5 7.92 -71.32 -11.70
N LYS A 6 6.84 -70.84 -11.05
CA LYS A 6 6.44 -69.48 -10.99
C LYS A 6 7.40 -68.70 -10.08
N TYR A 7 8.20 -67.75 -10.64
CA TYR A 7 8.96 -66.77 -9.87
C TYR A 7 8.03 -65.78 -9.28
N ARG A 8 7.93 -65.74 -7.95
CA ARG A 8 7.26 -64.69 -7.16
C ARG A 8 8.26 -63.53 -7.01
N LYS A 9 8.01 -62.40 -7.69
CA LYS A 9 8.79 -61.17 -7.51
C LYS A 9 8.61 -60.68 -6.06
N ILE A 10 9.64 -60.88 -5.25
CA ILE A 10 9.74 -60.24 -3.93
C ILE A 10 10.05 -58.77 -4.20
N MET A 11 9.08 -57.91 -3.93
CA MET A 11 9.27 -56.46 -4.01
C MET A 11 10.25 -56.06 -2.92
N ASP A 12 11.32 -55.40 -3.32
CA ASP A 12 12.45 -55.05 -2.47
C ASP A 12 12.02 -54.00 -1.42
N PHE A 13 11.85 -54.43 -0.19
CA PHE A 13 11.39 -53.64 0.95
C PHE A 13 12.26 -52.40 1.17
N ARG A 14 13.53 -52.44 0.75
CA ARG A 14 14.43 -51.27 0.78
C ARG A 14 14.03 -50.13 -0.16
N ARG A 15 13.40 -50.45 -1.31
CA ARG A 15 12.91 -49.43 -2.27
C ARG A 15 11.65 -48.75 -1.80
N ILE A 16 10.79 -49.43 -1.05
CA ILE A 16 9.56 -48.87 -0.47
C ILE A 16 9.92 -47.90 0.69
N VAL A 17 10.88 -48.28 1.55
CA VAL A 17 11.34 -47.42 2.66
C VAL A 17 12.03 -46.18 2.14
N LEU A 18 12.82 -46.24 1.06
CA LEU A 18 13.44 -45.08 0.43
C LEU A 18 12.42 -44.16 -0.26
N LEU A 19 11.33 -44.70 -0.80
CA LEU A 19 10.26 -43.88 -1.41
C LEU A 19 9.42 -43.19 -0.34
N CYS A 20 9.17 -43.78 0.81
CA CYS A 20 8.47 -43.15 1.93
C CYS A 20 9.30 -42.03 2.62
N LEU A 21 10.62 -42.15 2.66
CA LEU A 21 11.52 -41.13 3.19
C LEU A 21 11.65 -39.90 2.24
N ALA A 22 11.47 -40.10 0.93
CA ALA A 22 11.48 -39.01 -0.03
C ALA A 22 10.16 -38.20 -0.06
N LEU A 23 9.03 -38.80 0.35
CA LEU A 23 7.74 -38.09 0.45
C LEU A 23 7.58 -37.24 1.73
N SER A 24 8.39 -37.47 2.75
CA SER A 24 8.34 -36.67 3.99
C SER A 24 9.13 -35.39 3.93
N ALA A 25 9.91 -35.10 2.88
CA ALA A 25 10.68 -33.88 2.70
C ALA A 25 9.87 -32.71 2.09
N GLY A 26 8.59 -32.92 1.85
CA GLY A 26 7.70 -31.94 1.20
C GLY A 26 6.61 -31.34 2.08
N LEU A 27 6.68 -31.50 3.39
CA LEU A 27 5.90 -30.64 4.29
C LEU A 27 6.56 -29.27 4.25
N ALA A 28 6.02 -28.39 3.38
CA ALA A 28 6.30 -26.98 3.46
C ALA A 28 6.15 -26.60 4.95
N GLN A 29 7.27 -26.27 5.60
CA GLN A 29 7.22 -25.57 6.86
C GLN A 29 6.33 -24.36 6.59
N ALA A 30 5.11 -24.35 7.13
CA ALA A 30 4.38 -23.11 7.30
C ALA A 30 5.39 -22.19 7.99
N ALA A 31 5.79 -21.13 7.28
CA ALA A 31 6.72 -20.18 7.84
C ALA A 31 6.13 -19.78 9.18
N ASP A 32 6.94 -19.92 10.24
CA ASP A 32 6.58 -19.56 11.62
C ASP A 32 6.54 -18.03 11.67
N CYS A 33 5.55 -17.44 10.97
CA CYS A 33 5.38 -16.01 10.92
C CYS A 33 4.35 -15.58 11.97
N PRO A 34 4.51 -14.41 12.57
CA PRO A 34 3.59 -13.91 13.58
C PRO A 34 2.19 -13.75 12.95
N ARG A 35 1.17 -14.03 13.74
CA ARG A 35 -0.23 -13.77 13.37
C ARG A 35 -0.47 -12.25 13.41
N ILE A 36 -0.73 -11.64 12.27
CA ILE A 36 -0.77 -10.18 12.13
C ILE A 36 -2.20 -9.72 11.84
N VAL A 37 -2.69 -8.74 12.61
CA VAL A 37 -3.88 -7.98 12.25
C VAL A 37 -3.44 -6.67 11.61
N SER A 38 -3.95 -6.39 10.41
CA SER A 38 -3.65 -5.18 9.63
C SER A 38 -4.84 -4.22 9.64
N GLN A 39 -4.73 -3.12 10.37
CA GLN A 39 -5.84 -2.18 10.56
C GLN A 39 -5.91 -1.07 9.50
N SER A 40 -5.33 -1.28 8.31
CA SER A 40 -5.51 -0.37 7.17
C SER A 40 -5.02 -1.02 5.87
N PRO A 41 -5.64 -0.72 4.71
CA PRO A 41 -5.22 -1.27 3.41
C PRO A 41 -3.76 -1.01 3.05
N TYR A 42 -3.20 0.17 3.38
CA TYR A 42 -1.79 0.45 3.07
C TYR A 42 -0.82 -0.40 3.90
N ILE A 43 -1.22 -0.80 5.11
CA ILE A 43 -0.46 -1.72 5.98
C ILE A 43 -0.46 -3.11 5.37
N SER A 44 -1.62 -3.60 4.89
CA SER A 44 -1.72 -4.90 4.22
C SER A 44 -0.85 -4.97 2.97
N ARG A 45 -0.77 -3.89 2.19
CA ARG A 45 0.13 -3.80 1.03
C ARG A 45 1.60 -3.77 1.42
N ALA A 46 1.94 -3.11 2.52
CA ALA A 46 3.30 -3.16 3.07
C ALA A 46 3.66 -4.59 3.51
N LEU A 47 2.75 -5.29 4.18
CA LEU A 47 2.91 -6.69 4.59
C LEU A 47 3.04 -7.61 3.37
N ASP A 48 2.25 -7.41 2.31
CA ASP A 48 2.35 -8.16 1.05
C ASP A 48 3.74 -7.97 0.41
N TRP A 49 4.21 -6.75 0.30
CA TRP A 49 5.56 -6.45 -0.21
C TRP A 49 6.66 -7.10 0.64
N LEU A 50 6.44 -7.23 1.94
CA LEU A 50 7.33 -7.94 2.86
C LEU A 50 7.26 -9.47 2.72
N GLY A 51 6.29 -10.01 1.97
CA GLY A 51 6.05 -11.45 1.80
C GLY A 51 5.30 -12.06 2.98
N LEU A 52 4.52 -11.27 3.71
CA LEU A 52 3.80 -11.65 4.92
C LEU A 52 2.27 -11.76 4.72
N THR A 53 1.78 -11.84 3.49
CA THR A 53 0.34 -11.92 3.19
C THR A 53 -0.35 -13.07 3.92
N GLU A 54 0.30 -14.25 3.98
CA GLU A 54 -0.26 -15.42 4.66
C GLU A 54 -0.22 -15.32 6.19
N CYS A 55 0.54 -14.39 6.73
CA CYS A 55 0.61 -14.09 8.17
C CYS A 55 -0.54 -13.18 8.62
N ILE A 56 -1.27 -12.56 7.68
CA ILE A 56 -2.40 -11.68 7.98
C ILE A 56 -3.61 -12.52 8.36
N VAL A 57 -4.05 -12.42 9.61
CA VAL A 57 -5.19 -13.15 10.16
C VAL A 57 -6.46 -12.30 10.25
N GLY A 58 -6.37 -10.97 10.15
CA GLY A 58 -7.50 -10.04 10.14
C GLY A 58 -7.12 -8.73 9.49
N VAL A 59 -8.11 -8.03 8.92
CA VAL A 59 -7.92 -6.77 8.20
C VAL A 59 -8.99 -5.75 8.55
N SER A 60 -8.74 -4.47 8.26
CA SER A 60 -9.78 -3.45 8.41
C SER A 60 -10.89 -3.63 7.38
N ARG A 61 -12.10 -3.11 7.69
CA ARG A 61 -13.27 -3.14 6.78
C ARG A 61 -13.04 -2.48 5.41
N TYR A 62 -11.98 -1.69 5.27
CA TYR A 62 -11.64 -1.01 4.01
C TYR A 62 -10.67 -1.80 3.14
N ASP A 63 -10.23 -2.96 3.62
CA ASP A 63 -9.31 -3.83 2.90
C ASP A 63 -10.05 -4.71 1.88
N THR A 64 -9.33 -5.15 0.87
CA THR A 64 -9.83 -6.05 -0.17
C THR A 64 -9.37 -7.50 -0.01
N LEU A 65 -8.48 -7.77 0.96
CA LEU A 65 -8.04 -9.13 1.27
C LEU A 65 -9.18 -9.94 1.89
N ALA A 66 -9.36 -11.17 1.43
CA ALA A 66 -10.35 -12.10 1.98
C ALA A 66 -9.88 -12.64 3.35
N ARG A 67 -9.97 -11.79 4.36
CA ARG A 67 -9.66 -12.09 5.77
C ARG A 67 -10.79 -11.53 6.65
N PRO A 68 -10.95 -11.99 7.92
CA PRO A 68 -11.90 -11.43 8.86
C PRO A 68 -11.80 -9.91 8.99
N ASP A 69 -12.95 -9.22 8.92
CA ASP A 69 -13.07 -7.77 9.16
C ASP A 69 -12.92 -7.48 10.66
N THR A 70 -11.96 -6.65 11.01
CA THR A 70 -11.65 -6.26 12.40
C THR A 70 -12.01 -4.81 12.69
N GLY A 71 -12.98 -4.26 11.97
CA GLY A 71 -13.47 -2.90 12.17
C GLY A 71 -12.79 -1.84 11.32
N GLY A 72 -13.05 -0.58 11.61
CA GLY A 72 -12.51 0.55 10.85
C GLY A 72 -11.12 0.98 11.34
N VAL A 73 -10.48 1.87 10.55
CA VAL A 73 -9.15 2.39 10.89
C VAL A 73 -9.15 3.18 12.19
N ILE A 74 -10.19 3.97 12.44
CA ILE A 74 -10.30 4.80 13.66
C ILE A 74 -11.16 4.14 14.75
N ASP A 75 -11.90 3.11 14.40
CA ASP A 75 -12.84 2.38 15.26
C ASP A 75 -12.64 0.85 15.12
N PRO A 76 -11.44 0.32 15.44
CA PRO A 76 -11.17 -1.12 15.41
C PRO A 76 -12.06 -1.87 16.39
N ASP A 77 -12.47 -3.08 16.03
CA ASP A 77 -13.25 -3.97 16.89
C ASP A 77 -12.30 -4.81 17.76
N ALA A 78 -12.13 -4.41 19.01
CA ALA A 78 -11.27 -5.08 19.97
C ALA A 78 -11.66 -6.55 20.22
N GLY A 79 -12.97 -6.87 20.21
CA GLY A 79 -13.46 -8.22 20.43
C GLY A 79 -13.11 -9.16 19.28
N LEU A 80 -13.29 -8.70 18.03
CA LEU A 80 -12.90 -9.47 16.86
C LEU A 80 -11.38 -9.62 16.75
N ILE A 81 -10.62 -8.59 17.11
CA ILE A 81 -9.16 -8.67 17.15
C ILE A 81 -8.70 -9.72 18.18
N ASP A 82 -9.27 -9.69 19.38
CA ASP A 82 -8.93 -10.63 20.45
C ASP A 82 -9.23 -12.09 20.05
N MET A 83 -10.37 -12.34 19.41
CA MET A 83 -10.76 -13.67 18.89
C MET A 83 -9.78 -14.24 17.85
N LEU A 84 -9.02 -13.40 17.17
CA LEU A 84 -8.04 -13.83 16.19
C LEU A 84 -6.69 -14.18 16.82
N GLU A 85 -6.51 -13.98 18.12
CA GLU A 85 -5.27 -14.28 18.86
C GLU A 85 -4.00 -13.81 18.10
N PRO A 86 -3.88 -12.51 17.76
CA PRO A 86 -2.73 -12.02 17.02
C PRO A 86 -1.48 -11.91 17.91
N ASP A 87 -0.31 -12.08 17.30
CA ASP A 87 0.98 -11.73 17.93
C ASP A 87 1.31 -10.24 17.74
N LEU A 88 0.81 -9.66 16.63
CA LEU A 88 1.07 -8.29 16.23
C LEU A 88 -0.18 -7.63 15.68
N VAL A 89 -0.54 -6.46 16.19
CA VAL A 89 -1.59 -5.61 15.61
C VAL A 89 -0.94 -4.34 15.09
N VAL A 90 -1.04 -4.10 13.77
CA VAL A 90 -0.48 -2.92 13.13
C VAL A 90 -1.61 -1.94 12.83
N PHE A 91 -1.55 -0.77 13.49
CA PHE A 91 -2.51 0.32 13.35
C PHE A 91 -1.96 1.44 12.48
N SER A 92 -2.86 2.17 11.83
CA SER A 92 -2.54 3.42 11.17
C SER A 92 -2.23 4.53 12.18
N GLU A 93 -1.43 5.53 11.80
CA GLU A 93 -1.28 6.78 12.58
C GLU A 93 -2.61 7.52 12.78
N TRP A 94 -3.61 7.27 11.93
CA TRP A 94 -4.96 7.81 12.06
C TRP A 94 -5.76 7.19 13.21
N THR A 95 -5.40 5.99 13.67
CA THR A 95 -6.00 5.38 14.86
C THR A 95 -5.51 6.12 16.10
N PRO A 96 -6.39 6.68 16.95
CA PRO A 96 -5.96 7.32 18.19
C PRO A 96 -5.14 6.35 19.07
N ALA A 97 -4.10 6.84 19.75
CA ALA A 97 -3.22 5.99 20.55
C ALA A 97 -3.97 5.19 21.62
N ALA A 98 -4.92 5.85 22.33
CA ALA A 98 -5.74 5.18 23.34
C ALA A 98 -6.63 4.08 22.74
N THR A 99 -7.18 4.32 21.53
CA THR A 99 -8.00 3.32 20.82
C THR A 99 -7.15 2.12 20.38
N ALA A 100 -5.96 2.36 19.84
CA ALA A 100 -5.03 1.30 19.46
C ALA A 100 -4.62 0.45 20.68
N GLN A 101 -4.32 1.10 21.81
CA GLN A 101 -4.01 0.40 23.05
C GLN A 101 -5.18 -0.44 23.56
N ALA A 102 -6.41 0.11 23.56
CA ALA A 102 -7.61 -0.58 24.01
C ALA A 102 -7.99 -1.77 23.10
N ALA A 103 -7.67 -1.69 21.80
CA ALA A 103 -7.96 -2.75 20.84
C ALA A 103 -6.82 -3.80 20.72
N THR A 104 -5.75 -3.68 21.51
CA THR A 104 -4.64 -4.65 21.49
C THR A 104 -4.85 -5.70 22.56
N PRO A 105 -4.95 -7.00 22.22
CA PRO A 105 -5.07 -8.09 23.17
C PRO A 105 -3.89 -8.18 24.12
N SER A 106 -4.13 -8.73 25.32
CA SER A 106 -3.07 -9.04 26.27
C SER A 106 -2.11 -10.06 25.65
N GLY A 107 -0.82 -9.71 25.57
CA GLY A 107 0.21 -10.56 24.96
C GLY A 107 0.55 -10.22 23.51
N ALA A 108 -0.33 -9.52 22.79
CA ALA A 108 -0.02 -9.01 21.45
C ALA A 108 0.84 -7.74 21.51
N LYS A 109 1.66 -7.54 20.46
CA LYS A 109 2.37 -6.27 20.26
C LYS A 109 1.49 -5.30 19.47
N ALA A 110 1.44 -4.04 19.89
CA ALA A 110 0.84 -2.95 19.10
C ALA A 110 1.93 -2.16 18.38
N LEU A 111 1.73 -1.90 17.11
CA LEU A 111 2.56 -1.01 16.32
C LEU A 111 1.69 0.02 15.62
N ARG A 112 1.94 1.32 15.80
CA ARG A 112 1.30 2.39 15.04
C ARG A 112 2.26 2.94 14.01
N VAL A 113 1.83 2.98 12.73
CA VAL A 113 2.67 3.38 11.61
C VAL A 113 2.03 4.51 10.80
N GLY A 114 2.89 5.35 10.22
CA GLY A 114 2.52 6.47 9.37
C GLY A 114 2.84 6.23 7.89
N GLY A 115 3.50 7.23 7.28
CA GLY A 115 3.93 7.19 5.88
C GLY A 115 3.29 8.29 5.02
N PHE A 116 2.38 9.10 5.57
CA PHE A 116 1.70 10.17 4.82
C PHE A 116 2.48 11.50 4.79
N ARG A 117 3.58 11.60 5.56
CA ARG A 117 4.37 12.83 5.75
C ARG A 117 5.77 12.72 5.16
N GLY A 118 5.85 12.32 3.89
CA GLY A 118 7.11 12.19 3.16
C GLY A 118 7.64 10.77 3.08
N MET A 119 8.55 10.56 2.15
CA MET A 119 9.10 9.24 1.82
C MET A 119 9.95 8.65 2.95
N ALA A 120 10.61 9.49 3.74
CA ALA A 120 11.29 9.02 4.95
C ALA A 120 10.33 8.33 5.93
N GLY A 121 9.09 8.81 6.03
CA GLY A 121 8.02 8.18 6.81
C GLY A 121 7.58 6.83 6.23
N VAL A 122 7.52 6.70 4.91
CA VAL A 122 7.24 5.41 4.22
C VAL A 122 8.35 4.40 4.50
N GLU A 123 9.61 4.82 4.33
CA GLU A 123 10.78 3.99 4.59
C GLU A 123 10.84 3.53 6.06
N ALA A 124 10.55 4.44 7.01
CA ALA A 124 10.47 4.12 8.44
C ALA A 124 9.35 3.10 8.72
N MET A 125 8.15 3.33 8.19
CA MET A 125 7.01 2.41 8.31
C MET A 125 7.38 0.99 7.87
N LEU A 126 8.00 0.83 6.71
CA LEU A 126 8.41 -0.47 6.18
C LEU A 126 9.43 -1.16 7.11
N ARG A 127 10.41 -0.40 7.63
CA ARG A 127 11.38 -0.94 8.60
C ARG A 127 10.71 -1.37 9.90
N ASP A 128 9.81 -0.55 10.42
CA ASP A 128 9.15 -0.82 11.70
C ASP A 128 8.24 -2.05 11.61
N ILE A 129 7.44 -2.17 10.54
CA ILE A 129 6.62 -3.37 10.29
C ILE A 129 7.52 -4.61 10.12
N GLY A 130 8.56 -4.51 9.29
CA GLY A 130 9.45 -5.64 9.04
C GLY A 130 10.20 -6.11 10.29
N ARG A 131 10.69 -5.19 11.11
CA ARG A 131 11.34 -5.52 12.40
C ARG A 131 10.36 -6.14 13.38
N ALA A 132 9.14 -5.58 13.50
CA ALA A 132 8.12 -6.11 14.40
C ALA A 132 7.67 -7.52 13.99
N ALA A 133 7.63 -7.81 12.69
CA ALA A 133 7.29 -9.10 12.12
C ALA A 133 8.48 -10.07 11.98
N GLY A 134 9.70 -9.68 12.39
CA GLY A 134 10.88 -10.55 12.34
C GLY A 134 11.46 -10.77 10.93
N VAL A 135 11.21 -9.85 9.98
CA VAL A 135 11.73 -9.97 8.61
C VAL A 135 13.25 -9.78 8.60
N ALA A 136 13.96 -10.78 8.13
CA ALA A 136 15.41 -10.68 7.94
C ALA A 136 15.76 -9.64 6.85
N ASP A 137 16.93 -8.99 6.98
CA ASP A 137 17.47 -8.04 5.99
C ASP A 137 16.54 -6.86 5.66
N ILE A 138 15.62 -6.49 6.57
CA ILE A 138 14.63 -5.44 6.32
C ILE A 138 15.29 -4.11 5.94
N ASP A 139 16.38 -3.73 6.59
CA ASP A 139 17.07 -2.47 6.32
C ASP A 139 17.59 -2.43 4.88
N ARG A 140 18.25 -3.49 4.41
CA ARG A 140 18.72 -3.61 3.03
C ARG A 140 17.55 -3.57 2.02
N ARG A 141 16.44 -4.25 2.31
CA ARG A 141 15.24 -4.23 1.44
C ARG A 141 14.68 -2.82 1.32
N VAL A 142 14.59 -2.09 2.41
CA VAL A 142 14.07 -0.71 2.41
C VAL A 142 15.07 0.25 1.76
N ASP A 143 16.38 0.06 1.94
CA ASP A 143 17.40 0.86 1.24
C ASP A 143 17.33 0.65 -0.28
N THR A 144 17.06 -0.58 -0.73
CA THR A 144 16.81 -0.87 -2.15
C THR A 144 15.55 -0.15 -2.64
N PHE A 145 14.42 -0.27 -1.91
CA PHE A 145 13.19 0.46 -2.23
C PHE A 145 13.44 1.98 -2.30
N ALA A 146 14.23 2.52 -1.37
CA ALA A 146 14.58 3.94 -1.35
C ALA A 146 15.38 4.38 -2.59
N ALA A 147 16.29 3.55 -3.09
CA ALA A 147 17.00 3.79 -4.33
C ALA A 147 16.07 3.69 -5.54
N ASP A 148 15.20 2.68 -5.56
CA ASP A 148 14.28 2.41 -6.67
C ASP A 148 13.26 3.53 -6.85
N TRP A 149 12.64 4.02 -5.78
CA TRP A 149 11.66 5.09 -5.92
C TRP A 149 12.31 6.41 -6.39
N ARG A 150 13.54 6.72 -5.91
CA ARG A 150 14.29 7.91 -6.38
C ARG A 150 14.69 7.80 -7.84
N ALA A 151 15.00 6.60 -8.30
CA ALA A 151 15.29 6.35 -9.71
C ALA A 151 14.03 6.44 -10.57
N ALA A 152 12.92 5.84 -10.13
CA ALA A 152 11.63 5.85 -10.83
C ALA A 152 11.00 7.26 -10.88
N ALA A 153 11.26 8.11 -9.89
CA ALA A 153 10.79 9.50 -9.88
C ALA A 153 11.46 10.38 -10.96
N ARG A 154 12.53 9.92 -11.62
CA ARG A 154 13.18 10.69 -12.72
C ARG A 154 12.35 10.59 -14.00
N VAL A 155 11.45 11.56 -14.19
CA VAL A 155 10.58 11.64 -15.38
C VAL A 155 10.83 12.95 -16.15
N ASP A 156 10.39 13.03 -17.41
CA ASP A 156 10.40 14.29 -18.18
C ASP A 156 9.28 15.22 -17.72
N SER A 157 9.47 15.85 -16.59
CA SER A 157 8.50 16.78 -16.00
C SER A 157 8.40 18.09 -16.77
N ARG A 158 9.46 18.48 -17.50
CA ARG A 158 9.64 19.80 -18.11
C ARG A 158 9.42 20.96 -17.13
N GLN A 159 9.66 20.70 -15.85
CA GLN A 159 9.41 21.66 -14.73
C GLN A 159 8.01 22.26 -14.72
N ARG A 160 7.00 21.49 -15.23
CA ARG A 160 5.61 21.95 -15.28
C ARG A 160 5.07 22.21 -13.89
N ARG A 161 4.24 23.25 -13.83
CA ARG A 161 3.44 23.58 -12.64
C ARG A 161 2.25 22.64 -12.54
N VAL A 162 2.13 21.92 -11.45
CA VAL A 162 1.11 20.88 -11.34
C VAL A 162 0.29 20.97 -10.06
N LEU A 163 -0.93 20.49 -10.13
CA LEU A 163 -1.76 20.13 -8.97
C LEU A 163 -2.03 18.63 -8.96
N ILE A 164 -2.07 18.07 -7.77
CA ILE A 164 -2.41 16.66 -7.54
C ILE A 164 -3.73 16.67 -6.77
N LEU A 165 -4.78 16.12 -7.38
CA LEU A 165 -6.14 16.14 -6.84
C LEU A 165 -6.71 14.72 -6.81
N SER A 166 -7.34 14.34 -5.70
CA SER A 166 -8.28 13.24 -5.66
C SER A 166 -9.68 13.85 -5.80
N ALA A 167 -10.31 13.66 -6.93
CA ALA A 167 -11.55 14.34 -7.28
C ALA A 167 -12.53 13.46 -8.06
N CYS A 168 -12.28 12.15 -8.10
CA CYS A 168 -13.03 11.29 -9.01
C CYS A 168 -14.08 10.42 -8.28
N SER A 169 -14.06 10.30 -6.94
CA SER A 169 -15.03 9.49 -6.19
C SER A 169 -15.79 10.23 -5.10
N ASN A 170 -15.28 11.38 -4.64
CA ASN A 170 -15.82 12.16 -3.53
C ASN A 170 -15.60 13.66 -3.73
N ALA A 171 -15.87 14.45 -2.69
CA ALA A 171 -15.47 15.85 -2.67
C ALA A 171 -13.98 15.97 -2.97
N PRO A 172 -13.58 16.92 -3.83
CA PRO A 172 -12.17 17.09 -4.18
C PRO A 172 -11.30 17.35 -2.95
N TYR A 173 -10.09 16.80 -2.97
CA TYR A 173 -9.04 17.16 -2.02
C TYR A 173 -7.68 17.20 -2.71
N SER A 174 -6.79 18.00 -2.16
CA SER A 174 -5.44 18.19 -2.66
C SER A 174 -4.39 17.86 -1.60
N PHE A 175 -3.17 17.64 -2.05
CA PHE A 175 -2.04 17.23 -1.23
C PHE A 175 -1.09 18.42 -1.03
N GLY A 176 -0.87 18.79 0.22
CA GLY A 176 -0.03 19.93 0.60
C GLY A 176 1.45 19.57 0.75
N ARG A 177 2.28 20.60 1.02
CA ARG A 177 3.74 20.52 1.05
C ARG A 177 4.31 19.50 2.03
N GLY A 178 3.59 19.21 3.11
CA GLY A 178 4.00 18.22 4.11
C GLY A 178 3.55 16.78 3.81
N THR A 179 3.04 16.50 2.60
CA THR A 179 2.56 15.15 2.24
C THR A 179 3.57 14.40 1.40
N THR A 180 3.52 13.08 1.47
CA THR A 180 4.36 12.17 0.67
C THR A 180 4.19 12.42 -0.84
N LEU A 181 2.97 12.68 -1.31
CA LEU A 181 2.74 12.94 -2.73
C LEU A 181 3.39 14.24 -3.20
N HIS A 182 3.34 15.30 -2.39
CA HIS A 182 4.05 16.52 -2.74
C HIS A 182 5.55 16.27 -2.90
N GLU A 183 6.17 15.54 -1.97
CA GLU A 183 7.59 15.19 -2.06
C GLU A 183 7.91 14.37 -3.31
N VAL A 184 7.12 13.34 -3.61
CA VAL A 184 7.32 12.46 -4.77
C VAL A 184 7.23 13.22 -6.08
N PHE A 185 6.21 14.06 -6.27
CA PHE A 185 6.07 14.85 -7.50
C PHE A 185 7.11 15.96 -7.60
N SER A 186 7.53 16.55 -6.48
CA SER A 186 8.64 17.49 -6.46
C SER A 186 9.98 16.81 -6.82
N ALA A 187 10.23 15.60 -6.29
CA ALA A 187 11.39 14.79 -6.67
C ALA A 187 11.35 14.36 -8.15
N ALA A 188 10.15 14.23 -8.72
CA ALA A 188 9.96 14.01 -10.16
C ALA A 188 10.22 15.25 -11.02
N GLY A 189 10.57 16.39 -10.40
CA GLY A 189 10.94 17.64 -11.09
C GLY A 189 9.76 18.52 -11.44
N PHE A 190 8.56 18.31 -10.87
CA PHE A 190 7.42 19.22 -11.01
C PHE A 190 7.48 20.35 -9.99
N GLU A 191 6.94 21.53 -10.36
CA GLU A 191 6.56 22.57 -9.42
C GLU A 191 5.13 22.27 -8.92
N VAL A 192 4.99 21.71 -7.72
CA VAL A 192 3.67 21.44 -7.13
C VAL A 192 3.12 22.73 -6.53
N VAL A 193 2.12 23.34 -7.20
CA VAL A 193 1.65 24.70 -6.90
C VAL A 193 0.53 24.73 -5.85
N THR A 194 0.76 24.06 -4.72
CA THR A 194 -0.16 24.09 -3.57
C THR A 194 0.16 25.24 -2.60
N ASP A 195 -0.81 25.68 -1.79
CA ASP A 195 -0.69 26.77 -0.81
C ASP A 195 -0.93 26.33 0.64
N HIS A 196 -0.99 25.03 0.87
CA HIS A 196 -1.22 24.42 2.18
C HIS A 196 -0.21 23.31 2.47
N ASP A 197 -0.14 22.85 3.71
CA ASP A 197 0.88 21.90 4.16
C ASP A 197 0.35 20.48 4.34
N SER A 198 -0.95 20.32 4.62
CA SER A 198 -1.59 19.02 4.83
C SER A 198 -2.57 18.67 3.69
N ILE A 199 -3.33 17.59 3.83
CA ILE A 199 -4.45 17.30 2.92
C ILE A 199 -5.53 18.34 3.15
N ARG A 200 -6.01 18.97 2.07
CA ARG A 200 -7.09 19.95 2.08
C ARG A 200 -8.31 19.40 1.34
N ASN A 201 -9.43 19.31 2.03
CA ASN A 201 -10.72 18.95 1.46
C ASN A 201 -11.46 20.22 1.00
N PHE A 202 -12.00 20.19 -0.22
CA PHE A 202 -12.84 21.25 -0.79
C PHE A 202 -14.31 20.91 -0.53
N LYS A 203 -14.88 21.47 0.51
CA LYS A 203 -16.29 21.29 0.85
C LYS A 203 -17.08 22.45 0.25
N PRO A 204 -18.13 22.19 -0.57
CA PRO A 204 -18.88 23.23 -1.30
C PRO A 204 -19.39 24.36 -0.41
N ASP A 205 -19.78 24.04 0.82
CA ASP A 205 -20.41 24.97 1.76
C ASP A 205 -19.41 25.77 2.64
N THR A 206 -18.12 25.70 2.31
CA THR A 206 -17.10 26.46 3.05
C THR A 206 -16.55 27.61 2.20
N PRO A 207 -16.11 28.74 2.83
CA PRO A 207 -15.55 29.89 2.11
C PRO A 207 -14.41 29.54 1.14
N ASP A 208 -13.64 28.50 1.47
CA ASP A 208 -12.51 28.01 0.68
C ASP A 208 -12.85 26.73 -0.13
N GLY A 209 -14.13 26.37 -0.20
CA GLY A 209 -14.60 25.13 -0.81
C GLY A 209 -14.66 25.14 -2.33
N ASP A 210 -14.54 26.32 -2.97
CA ASP A 210 -14.53 26.44 -4.42
C ASP A 210 -13.18 25.99 -5.01
N VAL A 211 -13.10 24.69 -5.34
CA VAL A 211 -11.93 24.09 -5.97
C VAL A 211 -11.62 24.73 -7.32
N ALA A 212 -12.63 25.14 -8.07
CA ALA A 212 -12.46 25.73 -9.39
C ALA A 212 -11.79 27.11 -9.31
N ALA A 213 -12.22 27.97 -8.36
CA ALA A 213 -11.57 29.23 -8.10
C ALA A 213 -10.15 29.05 -7.56
N TRP A 214 -9.95 28.05 -6.69
CA TRP A 214 -8.63 27.75 -6.14
C TRP A 214 -7.65 27.30 -7.23
N ILE A 215 -8.03 26.40 -8.14
CA ILE A 215 -7.24 25.99 -9.30
C ILE A 215 -6.88 27.21 -10.16
N GLY A 216 -7.85 28.09 -10.43
CA GLY A 216 -7.63 29.31 -11.20
C GLY A 216 -6.56 30.25 -10.60
N ARG A 217 -6.50 30.35 -9.27
CA ARG A 217 -5.47 31.13 -8.56
C ARG A 217 -4.09 30.48 -8.61
N ARG A 218 -4.02 29.14 -8.65
CA ARG A 218 -2.73 28.40 -8.68
C ARG A 218 -2.09 28.38 -10.05
N ARG A 219 -2.87 28.50 -11.14
CA ARG A 219 -2.42 28.50 -12.53
C ARG A 219 -1.50 27.31 -12.84
N PRO A 220 -1.93 26.08 -12.64
CA PRO A 220 -1.14 24.92 -13.02
C PRO A 220 -1.11 24.78 -14.56
N ASP A 221 -0.02 24.20 -15.09
CA ASP A 221 0.08 23.80 -16.49
C ASP A 221 -0.73 22.54 -16.76
N LEU A 222 -0.87 21.68 -15.75
CA LEU A 222 -1.69 20.46 -15.80
C LEU A 222 -2.11 20.01 -14.39
N ILE A 223 -3.14 19.16 -14.36
CA ILE A 223 -3.67 18.53 -13.14
C ILE A 223 -3.50 17.03 -13.25
N PHE A 224 -2.90 16.40 -12.24
CA PHE A 224 -2.98 14.96 -12.05
C PHE A 224 -4.22 14.63 -11.22
N ALA A 225 -5.17 13.88 -11.81
CA ALA A 225 -6.39 13.45 -11.14
C ALA A 225 -6.26 12.00 -10.71
N LEU A 226 -6.21 11.78 -9.39
CA LEU A 226 -6.14 10.44 -8.81
C LEU A 226 -7.53 9.80 -8.84
N GLN A 227 -7.69 8.73 -9.64
CA GLN A 227 -8.91 7.96 -9.80
C GLN A 227 -8.94 6.77 -8.85
N SER A 228 -10.07 6.51 -8.19
CA SER A 228 -10.25 5.28 -7.39
C SER A 228 -10.37 4.05 -8.29
N ARG A 229 -10.96 4.24 -9.48
CA ARG A 229 -11.08 3.20 -10.52
C ARG A 229 -10.70 3.78 -11.87
N ARG A 230 -9.99 3.01 -12.68
CA ARG A 230 -9.65 3.43 -14.05
C ARG A 230 -10.91 3.79 -14.85
N GLY A 231 -10.92 4.97 -15.47
CA GLY A 231 -12.06 5.47 -16.25
C GLY A 231 -13.19 6.07 -15.43
N GLU A 232 -13.01 6.26 -14.14
CA GLU A 232 -13.96 6.94 -13.27
C GLU A 232 -14.12 8.41 -13.69
N SER A 233 -15.38 8.91 -13.67
CA SER A 233 -15.66 10.31 -13.94
C SER A 233 -15.23 11.18 -12.77
N CYS A 234 -14.38 12.16 -13.06
CA CYS A 234 -13.96 13.12 -12.06
C CYS A 234 -14.97 14.25 -11.90
N ASN A 235 -14.94 14.92 -10.74
CA ASN A 235 -15.77 16.07 -10.45
C ASN A 235 -15.54 17.18 -11.51
N PRO A 236 -16.57 17.61 -12.24
CA PRO A 236 -16.42 18.62 -13.29
C PRO A 236 -15.84 19.95 -12.79
N ALA A 237 -15.93 20.24 -11.50
CA ALA A 237 -15.38 21.47 -10.93
C ALA A 237 -13.85 21.58 -11.03
N ILE A 238 -13.12 20.45 -11.25
CA ILE A 238 -11.68 20.51 -11.50
C ILE A 238 -11.33 20.83 -12.95
N ALA A 239 -12.28 20.70 -13.87
CA ALA A 239 -12.06 21.01 -15.28
C ALA A 239 -11.99 22.53 -15.51
N LYS A 240 -10.91 22.95 -16.13
CA LYS A 240 -10.71 24.35 -16.54
C LYS A 240 -10.30 24.40 -18.01
N PRO A 241 -10.85 25.32 -18.83
CA PRO A 241 -10.41 25.49 -20.20
C PRO A 241 -8.89 25.73 -20.28
N GLY A 242 -8.22 25.00 -21.14
CA GLY A 242 -6.78 25.12 -21.37
C GLY A 242 -5.87 24.46 -20.35
N ILE A 243 -6.41 23.80 -19.31
CA ILE A 243 -5.62 23.04 -18.33
C ILE A 243 -5.88 21.54 -18.55
N PRO A 244 -4.93 20.77 -19.07
CA PRO A 244 -5.06 19.32 -19.22
C PRO A 244 -5.22 18.63 -17.88
N ILE A 245 -6.04 17.56 -17.86
CA ILE A 245 -6.20 16.67 -16.71
C ILE A 245 -5.68 15.30 -17.11
N LEU A 246 -4.65 14.82 -16.41
CA LEU A 246 -4.07 13.50 -16.63
C LEU A 246 -4.52 12.56 -15.51
N PRO A 247 -5.27 11.52 -15.83
CA PRO A 247 -5.71 10.55 -14.83
C PRO A 247 -4.55 9.64 -14.40
N LEU A 248 -4.48 9.35 -13.11
CA LEU A 248 -3.57 8.38 -12.52
C LEU A 248 -4.36 7.45 -11.60
N THR A 249 -3.91 6.21 -11.45
CA THR A 249 -4.51 5.22 -10.56
C THR A 249 -4.25 5.62 -9.11
N GLY A 250 -5.26 6.19 -8.45
CA GLY A 250 -5.15 6.74 -7.10
C GLY A 250 -4.66 5.72 -6.07
N GLU A 251 -5.02 4.45 -6.25
CA GLU A 251 -4.59 3.35 -5.39
C GLU A 251 -3.05 3.26 -5.23
N TYR A 252 -2.30 3.61 -6.27
CA TYR A 252 -0.83 3.60 -6.23
C TYR A 252 -0.23 4.81 -5.52
N PHE A 253 -0.99 5.89 -5.37
CA PHE A 253 -0.51 7.15 -4.84
C PHE A 253 -1.08 7.51 -3.47
N THR A 254 -2.34 7.19 -3.21
CA THR A 254 -3.01 7.56 -1.95
C THR A 254 -2.64 6.69 -0.77
N HIS A 255 -2.07 5.52 -1.02
CA HIS A 255 -1.57 4.60 -0.01
C HIS A 255 -0.05 4.69 0.09
N PRO A 256 0.51 5.18 1.21
CA PRO A 256 1.96 5.26 1.37
C PRO A 256 2.57 3.87 1.41
N GLY A 257 3.45 3.56 0.47
CA GLY A 257 4.07 2.23 0.42
C GLY A 257 4.68 1.87 -0.93
N PRO A 258 5.08 0.61 -1.10
CA PRO A 258 5.78 0.13 -2.29
C PRO A 258 4.98 0.20 -3.59
N GLU A 259 3.64 0.25 -3.52
CA GLU A 259 2.77 0.46 -4.70
C GLU A 259 3.10 1.75 -5.46
N LEU A 260 3.75 2.71 -4.80
CA LEU A 260 4.23 3.94 -5.41
C LEU A 260 5.15 3.69 -6.62
N LEU A 261 5.92 2.60 -6.63
CA LEU A 261 6.76 2.25 -7.78
C LEU A 261 5.92 2.00 -9.04
N LYS A 262 4.76 1.34 -8.90
CA LYS A 262 3.79 1.16 -10.00
C LYS A 262 3.20 2.51 -10.43
N GLY A 263 2.92 3.39 -9.47
CA GLY A 263 2.43 4.73 -9.74
C GLY A 263 3.43 5.60 -10.49
N LEU A 264 4.70 5.54 -10.14
CA LEU A 264 5.76 6.28 -10.83
C LEU A 264 5.98 5.77 -12.26
N GLU A 265 5.87 4.47 -12.51
CA GLU A 265 5.90 3.92 -13.86
C GLU A 265 4.67 4.36 -14.67
N GLU A 266 3.47 4.35 -14.08
CA GLU A 266 2.26 4.90 -14.72
C GLU A 266 2.41 6.40 -15.04
N LEU A 267 2.95 7.19 -14.12
CA LEU A 267 3.25 8.61 -14.32
C LEU A 267 4.15 8.81 -15.55
N ARG A 268 5.23 8.03 -15.65
CA ARG A 268 6.18 8.08 -16.77
C ARG A 268 5.48 7.78 -18.11
N GLN A 269 4.65 6.72 -18.15
CA GLN A 269 3.89 6.32 -19.34
C GLN A 269 2.86 7.39 -19.73
N THR A 270 2.13 7.93 -18.76
CA THR A 270 1.13 8.98 -18.97
C THR A 270 1.75 10.25 -19.53
N LEU A 271 2.93 10.65 -19.02
CA LEU A 271 3.66 11.81 -19.53
C LEU A 271 4.19 11.58 -20.94
N ALA A 272 4.70 10.39 -21.26
CA ALA A 272 5.16 10.03 -22.60
C ALA A 272 4.00 10.12 -23.62
N ALA A 273 2.84 9.59 -23.27
CA ALA A 273 1.65 9.68 -24.10
C ALA A 273 1.11 11.12 -24.27
N PHE A 274 1.24 11.95 -23.24
CA PHE A 274 0.80 13.35 -23.27
C PHE A 274 1.77 14.25 -24.06
N GLY A 275 3.05 13.89 -24.16
CA GLY A 275 4.10 14.67 -24.85
C GLY A 275 4.30 14.28 -26.31
N ALA A 276 3.68 13.15 -26.74
CA ALA A 276 3.67 12.68 -28.13
C ALA A 276 2.57 13.37 -28.96
#